data_e4f7ab3a36652c4e29970ba0581e0774
#
_entry.id   e4f7ab3a36652c4e29970ba0581e0774
#
_cell.length_a   1.000
_cell.length_b   1.000
_cell.length_c   1.000
_cell.angle_alpha   90.00
_cell.angle_beta   90.00
_cell.angle_gamma   90.00
#
_symmetry.space_group_name_H-M   'P 1'
#
loop_
_entity.id
_entity.type
_entity.pdbx_description
1 polymer ?
#
loop_
_entity_poly.entity_id
_entity_poly.type
_entity_poly.pdbx_seq_one_letter_code
_entity_poly.pdbx_strand_id
1 'polypeptide(L)'
;RFNYRSNLDIDVTKTTTLSFNIGGNVNNADKPYTGQGSAGMIKNMYYATPFSSAGIVDGKFITTATDYSDVQLPFTGGTGMAYYGAGFMQTNNNTLNADLILNQKLDFLTKGLSMKIKGSYNSAFTVSKKGEASVATYTPILQPDGSLAYRKYGETSDAKYVLKDTEQGKARDWYMEVGLNYARSFGNHNVSALLLYNQSKSYYPKYYSDIPTGYV
;
A
#
# COMPACT_ATOMS: atom_id res chain seq x y z
N ARG A 1 6.79 4.47 -8.13
CA ARG A 1 5.76 5.37 -7.60
C ARG A 1 5.53 6.50 -8.58
N PHE A 2 4.28 6.77 -8.91
CA PHE A 2 3.85 7.86 -9.77
C PHE A 2 2.83 8.73 -9.02
N ASN A 3 3.03 10.05 -8.99
CA ASN A 3 2.11 11.01 -8.40
C ASN A 3 1.57 11.90 -9.53
N TYR A 4 0.29 12.23 -9.44
CA TYR A 4 -0.35 13.15 -10.36
C TYR A 4 -1.17 14.19 -9.59
N ARG A 5 -1.21 15.40 -10.13
CA ARG A 5 -2.02 16.51 -9.61
C ARG A 5 -2.41 17.44 -10.74
N SER A 6 -3.68 17.85 -10.73
CA SER A 6 -4.21 18.86 -11.63
C SER A 6 -5.15 19.76 -10.84
N ASN A 7 -5.02 21.06 -11.02
CA ASN A 7 -5.90 22.08 -10.43
C ASN A 7 -6.41 22.93 -11.57
N LEU A 8 -7.71 23.17 -11.58
CA LEU A 8 -8.39 23.94 -12.60
C LEU A 8 -9.36 24.91 -11.91
N ASP A 9 -9.21 26.19 -12.18
CA ASP A 9 -10.12 27.24 -11.75
C ASP A 9 -10.80 27.85 -12.99
N ILE A 10 -12.11 27.90 -12.95
CA ILE A 10 -12.94 28.40 -14.06
C ILE A 10 -13.85 29.50 -13.53
N ASP A 11 -13.69 30.70 -14.06
CA ASP A 11 -14.61 31.80 -13.84
C ASP A 11 -15.83 31.61 -14.76
N VAL A 12 -16.87 30.95 -14.24
CA VAL A 12 -18.13 30.69 -14.97
C VAL A 12 -18.87 31.98 -15.25
N THR A 13 -18.82 32.90 -14.28
CA THR A 13 -19.35 34.26 -14.40
C THR A 13 -18.46 35.21 -13.61
N LYS A 14 -18.71 36.54 -13.70
CA LYS A 14 -17.97 37.56 -12.88
C LYS A 14 -18.15 37.36 -11.37
N THR A 15 -19.13 36.55 -10.96
CA THR A 15 -19.47 36.31 -9.54
C THR A 15 -19.38 34.84 -9.12
N THR A 16 -19.10 33.94 -10.07
CA THR A 16 -19.10 32.48 -9.86
C THR A 16 -17.77 31.90 -10.31
N THR A 17 -17.04 31.29 -9.40
CA THR A 17 -15.80 30.55 -9.71
C THR A 17 -15.99 29.10 -9.31
N LEU A 18 -15.64 28.19 -10.21
CA LEU A 18 -15.62 26.74 -10.01
C LEU A 18 -14.17 26.28 -9.98
N SER A 19 -13.76 25.66 -8.89
CA SER A 19 -12.44 25.06 -8.75
C SER A 19 -12.56 23.54 -8.72
N PHE A 20 -11.76 22.88 -9.55
CA PHE A 20 -11.64 21.42 -9.58
C PHE A 20 -10.19 21.02 -9.31
N ASN A 21 -9.98 20.28 -8.23
CA ASN A 21 -8.67 19.78 -7.85
C ASN A 21 -8.71 18.26 -7.86
N ILE A 22 -7.81 17.65 -8.59
CA ILE A 22 -7.64 16.20 -8.62
C ILE A 22 -6.19 15.85 -8.35
N GLY A 23 -5.96 14.86 -7.53
CA GLY A 23 -4.62 14.38 -7.23
C GLY A 23 -4.65 12.93 -6.75
N GLY A 24 -3.50 12.31 -6.82
CA GLY A 24 -3.38 10.94 -6.34
C GLY A 24 -2.00 10.36 -6.58
N ASN A 25 -1.88 9.09 -6.24
CA ASN A 25 -0.67 8.36 -6.52
C ASN A 25 -0.97 6.91 -6.91
N VAL A 26 -0.08 6.36 -7.71
CA VAL A 26 0.01 4.94 -8.03
C VAL A 26 1.36 4.46 -7.53
N ASN A 27 1.36 3.47 -6.66
CA ASN A 27 2.57 2.90 -6.10
C ASN A 27 2.58 1.39 -6.31
N ASN A 28 3.52 0.92 -7.12
CA ASN A 28 3.77 -0.50 -7.33
C ASN A 28 4.98 -0.88 -6.49
N ALA A 29 4.86 -1.92 -5.70
CA ALA A 29 5.93 -2.49 -4.90
C ALA A 29 6.01 -3.99 -5.17
N ASP A 30 7.20 -4.42 -5.55
CA ASP A 30 7.53 -5.82 -5.77
C ASP A 30 8.47 -6.27 -4.66
N LYS A 31 8.18 -7.41 -4.08
CA LYS A 31 9.00 -8.01 -3.03
C LYS A 31 8.97 -9.54 -3.12
N PRO A 32 10.00 -10.22 -2.65
CA PRO A 32 9.94 -11.67 -2.51
C PRO A 32 8.74 -12.08 -1.65
N TYR A 33 8.02 -13.11 -2.07
CA TYR A 33 6.95 -13.69 -1.26
C TYR A 33 7.54 -14.66 -0.25
N THR A 34 7.44 -14.29 1.01
CA THR A 34 7.75 -15.19 2.12
C THR A 34 6.65 -15.04 3.15
N GLY A 35 6.27 -16.11 3.80
CA GLY A 35 5.24 -16.08 4.84
C GLY A 35 5.55 -15.14 6.02
N GLN A 36 6.78 -14.61 6.08
CA GLN A 36 7.26 -13.77 7.19
C GLN A 36 7.43 -12.28 6.82
N GLY A 37 7.25 -11.91 5.56
CA GLY A 37 7.39 -10.53 5.10
C GLY A 37 8.80 -9.94 5.28
N SER A 38 8.91 -8.61 5.26
CA SER A 38 10.21 -7.90 5.35
C SER A 38 10.89 -8.05 6.72
N ALA A 39 10.10 -8.15 7.80
CA ALA A 39 10.66 -8.39 9.15
C ALA A 39 11.33 -9.76 9.24
N GLY A 40 10.77 -10.77 8.59
CA GLY A 40 11.38 -12.09 8.50
C GLY A 40 12.71 -12.09 7.73
N MET A 41 12.82 -11.26 6.69
CA MET A 41 14.07 -11.09 5.95
C MET A 41 15.19 -10.55 6.85
N ILE A 42 14.95 -9.47 7.56
CA ILE A 42 15.90 -8.88 8.50
C ILE A 42 16.27 -9.91 9.58
N LYS A 43 15.27 -10.59 10.15
CA LYS A 43 15.49 -11.64 11.15
C LYS A 43 16.43 -12.74 10.60
N ASN A 44 16.18 -13.25 9.40
CA ASN A 44 16.99 -14.29 8.79
C ASN A 44 18.42 -13.81 8.53
N MET A 45 18.64 -12.55 8.18
CA MET A 45 19.99 -11.98 8.05
C MET A 45 20.73 -11.94 9.39
N TYR A 46 20.05 -11.58 10.49
CA TYR A 46 20.66 -11.59 11.82
C TYR A 46 20.99 -12.99 12.33
N TYR A 47 20.17 -13.98 11.99
CA TYR A 47 20.38 -15.37 12.41
C TYR A 47 21.25 -16.16 11.45
N ALA A 48 21.59 -15.60 10.29
CA ALA A 48 22.49 -16.26 9.34
C ALA A 48 23.89 -16.39 9.94
N THR A 49 24.37 -17.61 10.07
CA THR A 49 25.75 -17.90 10.45
C THR A 49 26.57 -18.30 9.22
N PRO A 50 27.91 -18.18 9.24
CA PRO A 50 28.75 -18.64 8.13
C PRO A 50 28.55 -20.12 7.78
N PHE A 51 28.02 -20.90 8.72
CA PHE A 51 27.81 -22.34 8.57
C PHE A 51 26.37 -22.71 8.14
N SER A 52 25.47 -21.72 8.04
CA SER A 52 24.04 -22.01 7.76
C SER A 52 23.77 -22.33 6.29
N SER A 53 24.60 -21.87 5.37
CA SER A 53 24.50 -22.21 3.95
C SER A 53 25.75 -21.79 3.21
N ALA A 54 26.25 -22.66 2.33
CA ALA A 54 27.30 -22.34 1.37
C ALA A 54 26.77 -21.57 0.14
N GLY A 55 25.49 -21.27 0.09
CA GLY A 55 24.84 -20.62 -1.06
C GLY A 55 24.55 -21.62 -2.17
N ILE A 56 24.92 -21.27 -3.40
CA ILE A 56 24.73 -22.14 -4.56
C ILE A 56 26.06 -22.74 -4.94
N VAL A 57 26.15 -24.08 -4.88
CA VAL A 57 27.30 -24.86 -5.28
C VAL A 57 26.88 -25.86 -6.35
N ASP A 58 27.58 -25.92 -7.48
CA ASP A 58 27.22 -26.77 -8.63
C ASP A 58 25.76 -26.63 -9.07
N GLY A 59 25.24 -25.40 -9.06
CA GLY A 59 23.84 -25.11 -9.41
C GLY A 59 22.81 -25.59 -8.39
N LYS A 60 23.24 -26.08 -7.22
CA LYS A 60 22.39 -26.58 -6.15
C LYS A 60 22.39 -25.63 -4.97
N PHE A 61 21.19 -25.33 -4.46
CA PHE A 61 21.05 -24.51 -3.26
C PHE A 61 21.35 -25.36 -2.01
N ILE A 62 22.46 -25.05 -1.36
CA ILE A 62 22.96 -25.83 -0.21
C ILE A 62 22.34 -25.30 1.08
N THR A 63 21.77 -26.19 1.86
CA THR A 63 21.32 -25.90 3.22
C THR A 63 21.87 -26.94 4.20
N THR A 64 21.99 -26.55 5.46
CA THR A 64 22.25 -27.52 6.53
C THR A 64 20.99 -28.34 6.77
N ALA A 65 21.09 -29.67 6.67
CA ALA A 65 19.98 -30.55 7.02
C ALA A 65 19.81 -30.61 8.54
N THR A 66 18.58 -30.57 8.97
CA THR A 66 18.22 -30.79 10.38
C THR A 66 18.12 -32.29 10.74
N ASP A 67 18.21 -33.15 9.73
CA ASP A 67 17.88 -34.59 9.87
C ASP A 67 19.09 -35.50 10.15
N TYR A 68 20.26 -34.91 10.40
CA TYR A 68 21.41 -35.68 10.85
C TYR A 68 21.27 -35.91 12.36
N SER A 69 20.71 -37.08 12.73
CA SER A 69 20.62 -37.50 14.11
C SER A 69 21.98 -37.63 14.83
N ASP A 70 23.07 -37.71 14.03
CA ASP A 70 24.42 -37.96 14.53
C ASP A 70 25.27 -36.70 14.63
N VAL A 71 24.84 -35.58 14.07
CA VAL A 71 25.56 -34.31 14.13
C VAL A 71 24.62 -33.21 14.54
N GLN A 72 24.59 -32.89 15.80
CA GLN A 72 23.91 -31.67 16.29
C GLN A 72 24.74 -30.47 15.88
N LEU A 73 24.34 -29.81 14.80
CA LEU A 73 24.83 -28.48 14.49
C LEU A 73 24.27 -27.49 15.52
N PRO A 74 25.12 -26.71 16.22
CA PRO A 74 24.68 -25.84 17.29
C PRO A 74 23.76 -24.71 16.84
N PHE A 75 23.61 -24.50 15.54
CA PHE A 75 22.73 -23.50 14.96
C PHE A 75 22.15 -23.95 13.63
N THR A 76 20.87 -24.25 13.61
CA THR A 76 20.04 -24.27 12.41
C THR A 76 19.46 -22.85 12.16
N GLY A 77 20.32 -21.86 12.22
CA GLY A 77 19.93 -20.46 12.05
C GLY A 77 19.39 -20.16 10.65
N GLY A 78 18.66 -19.06 10.54
CA GLY A 78 18.19 -18.54 9.24
C GLY A 78 19.35 -18.38 8.28
N THR A 79 19.08 -18.57 7.00
CA THR A 79 20.05 -18.30 5.94
C THR A 79 19.66 -17.05 5.19
N GLY A 80 20.64 -16.21 4.80
CA GLY A 80 20.41 -15.08 3.89
C GLY A 80 19.82 -15.49 2.54
N MET A 81 19.91 -16.78 2.18
CA MET A 81 19.35 -17.37 0.98
C MET A 81 17.91 -17.87 1.14
N ALA A 82 17.28 -17.68 2.30
CA ALA A 82 15.91 -18.15 2.57
C ALA A 82 14.84 -17.59 1.59
N TYR A 83 15.19 -16.51 0.89
CA TYR A 83 14.31 -15.87 -0.11
C TYR A 83 14.65 -16.28 -1.55
N TYR A 84 15.69 -17.06 -1.75
CA TYR A 84 16.06 -17.54 -3.08
C TYR A 84 14.93 -18.44 -3.63
N GLY A 85 14.39 -18.04 -4.78
CA GLY A 85 13.32 -18.78 -5.43
C GLY A 85 11.96 -18.80 -4.70
N ALA A 86 11.78 -17.98 -3.66
CA ALA A 86 10.56 -18.00 -2.83
C ALA A 86 9.29 -17.43 -3.51
N GLY A 87 9.38 -17.04 -4.79
CA GLY A 87 8.27 -16.41 -5.48
C GLY A 87 8.23 -14.89 -5.28
N PHE A 88 7.10 -14.27 -5.56
CA PHE A 88 6.96 -12.82 -5.55
C PHE A 88 5.63 -12.37 -4.95
N MET A 89 5.62 -11.15 -4.45
CA MET A 89 4.42 -10.42 -4.07
C MET A 89 4.47 -9.04 -4.71
N GLN A 90 3.51 -8.77 -5.58
CA GLN A 90 3.33 -7.49 -6.24
C GLN A 90 2.14 -6.77 -5.61
N THR A 91 2.36 -5.59 -5.05
CA THR A 91 1.32 -4.77 -4.43
C THR A 91 1.16 -3.48 -5.23
N ASN A 92 -0.07 -3.21 -5.64
CA ASN A 92 -0.45 -1.99 -6.33
C ASN A 92 -1.37 -1.18 -5.40
N ASN A 93 -0.89 0.00 -4.98
CA ASN A 93 -1.64 0.94 -4.16
C ASN A 93 -2.01 2.15 -5.02
N ASN A 94 -3.29 2.45 -5.09
CA ASN A 94 -3.83 3.61 -5.78
C ASN A 94 -4.56 4.50 -4.80
N THR A 95 -4.30 5.80 -4.85
CA THR A 95 -5.10 6.81 -4.15
C THR A 95 -5.59 7.85 -5.14
N LEU A 96 -6.81 8.30 -4.95
CA LEU A 96 -7.44 9.37 -5.68
C LEU A 96 -8.08 10.34 -4.69
N ASN A 97 -7.77 11.62 -4.83
CA ASN A 97 -8.42 12.71 -4.11
C ASN A 97 -8.99 13.66 -5.16
N ALA A 98 -10.26 14.00 -5.03
CA ALA A 98 -10.93 14.94 -5.93
C ALA A 98 -11.76 15.93 -5.10
N ASP A 99 -11.51 17.22 -5.31
CA ASP A 99 -12.27 18.31 -4.71
C ASP A 99 -12.98 19.13 -5.80
N LEU A 100 -14.24 19.43 -5.57
CA LEU A 100 -15.01 20.37 -6.35
C LEU A 100 -15.45 21.51 -5.42
N ILE A 101 -15.10 22.74 -5.77
CA ILE A 101 -15.38 23.92 -4.96
C ILE A 101 -16.11 24.94 -5.84
N LEU A 102 -17.29 25.34 -5.41
CA LEU A 102 -18.06 26.44 -6.01
C LEU A 102 -18.03 27.63 -5.06
N ASN A 103 -17.51 28.75 -5.56
CA ASN A 103 -17.57 30.04 -4.87
C ASN A 103 -18.52 30.96 -5.63
N GLN A 104 -19.52 31.49 -4.94
CA GLN A 104 -20.50 32.39 -5.48
C GLN A 104 -20.56 33.68 -4.66
N LYS A 105 -20.31 34.82 -5.29
CA LYS A 105 -20.58 36.14 -4.69
C LYS A 105 -22.06 36.42 -4.77
N LEU A 106 -22.64 36.80 -3.65
CA LEU A 106 -24.06 37.08 -3.51
C LEU A 106 -24.33 38.59 -3.25
N ASP A 107 -23.46 39.45 -3.81
CA ASP A 107 -23.56 40.90 -3.65
C ASP A 107 -24.89 41.46 -4.16
N PHE A 108 -25.59 40.72 -5.03
CA PHE A 108 -26.93 41.08 -5.51
C PHE A 108 -28.00 40.95 -4.43
N LEU A 109 -27.80 40.11 -3.41
CA LEU A 109 -28.65 39.98 -2.24
C LEU A 109 -28.24 40.98 -1.16
N THR A 110 -26.95 40.95 -0.83
CA THR A 110 -26.38 41.85 0.17
C THR A 110 -24.88 41.99 -0.10
N LYS A 111 -24.36 43.23 -0.14
CA LYS A 111 -22.95 43.51 -0.36
C LYS A 111 -22.09 42.83 0.68
N GLY A 112 -21.07 42.11 0.22
CA GLY A 112 -20.14 41.39 1.07
C GLY A 112 -20.59 39.99 1.48
N LEU A 113 -21.71 39.49 0.95
CA LEU A 113 -22.16 38.12 1.14
C LEU A 113 -21.56 37.21 0.04
N SER A 114 -21.09 36.04 0.43
CA SER A 114 -20.65 35.00 -0.49
C SER A 114 -21.01 33.61 0.05
N MET A 115 -21.17 32.69 -0.87
CA MET A 115 -21.42 31.28 -0.58
C MET A 115 -20.28 30.43 -1.14
N LYS A 116 -19.84 29.45 -0.35
CA LYS A 116 -18.92 28.41 -0.77
C LYS A 116 -19.56 27.04 -0.60
N ILE A 117 -19.52 26.23 -1.65
CA ILE A 117 -19.91 24.84 -1.58
C ILE A 117 -18.67 24.02 -1.94
N LYS A 118 -18.30 23.06 -1.08
CA LYS A 118 -17.19 22.14 -1.33
C LYS A 118 -17.69 20.71 -1.25
N GLY A 119 -17.35 19.91 -2.25
CA GLY A 119 -17.46 18.46 -2.23
C GLY A 119 -16.08 17.84 -2.38
N SER A 120 -15.74 16.88 -1.54
CA SER A 120 -14.49 16.13 -1.62
C SER A 120 -14.78 14.64 -1.69
N TYR A 121 -14.03 13.95 -2.53
CA TYR A 121 -14.08 12.51 -2.64
C TYR A 121 -12.66 11.94 -2.59
N ASN A 122 -12.43 11.03 -1.64
CA ASN A 122 -11.17 10.33 -1.48
C ASN A 122 -11.41 8.84 -1.69
N SER A 123 -10.53 8.21 -2.44
CA SER A 123 -10.55 6.76 -2.64
C SER A 123 -9.15 6.20 -2.49
N ALA A 124 -9.02 5.14 -1.73
CA ALA A 124 -7.80 4.35 -1.61
C ALA A 124 -8.12 2.89 -1.92
N PHE A 125 -7.27 2.27 -2.70
CA PHE A 125 -7.49 0.92 -3.17
C PHE A 125 -6.15 0.20 -3.33
N THR A 126 -6.05 -0.98 -2.74
CA THR A 126 -4.84 -1.81 -2.75
C THR A 126 -5.18 -3.17 -3.34
N VAL A 127 -4.41 -3.60 -4.32
CA VAL A 127 -4.45 -4.98 -4.84
C VAL A 127 -3.08 -5.59 -4.66
N SER A 128 -3.05 -6.77 -4.06
CA SER A 128 -1.85 -7.58 -3.96
C SER A 128 -2.01 -8.86 -4.78
N LYS A 129 -1.01 -9.15 -5.60
CA LYS A 129 -0.88 -10.41 -6.33
C LYS A 129 0.34 -11.13 -5.80
N LYS A 130 0.23 -12.40 -5.55
CA LYS A 130 1.34 -13.23 -5.11
C LYS A 130 1.51 -14.46 -6.01
N GLY A 131 2.74 -14.83 -6.21
CA GLY A 131 3.13 -16.07 -6.86
C GLY A 131 4.01 -16.85 -5.91
N GLU A 132 3.63 -18.07 -5.58
CA GLU A 132 4.41 -18.96 -4.72
C GLU A 132 5.32 -19.82 -5.56
N ALA A 133 6.57 -19.89 -5.18
CA ALA A 133 7.57 -20.75 -5.78
C ALA A 133 8.36 -21.44 -4.68
N SER A 134 8.93 -22.57 -4.99
CA SER A 134 9.87 -23.29 -4.13
C SER A 134 11.09 -23.70 -4.90
N VAL A 135 12.20 -23.79 -4.22
CA VAL A 135 13.45 -24.32 -4.77
C VAL A 135 13.90 -25.50 -3.94
N ALA A 136 14.22 -26.59 -4.60
CA ALA A 136 14.81 -27.75 -3.94
C ALA A 136 16.11 -27.34 -3.27
N THR A 137 16.31 -27.80 -2.05
CA THR A 137 17.54 -27.59 -1.29
C THR A 137 18.33 -28.88 -1.22
N TYR A 138 19.64 -28.76 -1.05
CA TYR A 138 20.54 -29.90 -1.06
C TYR A 138 21.47 -29.84 0.14
N THR A 139 21.78 -31.01 0.72
CA THR A 139 22.82 -31.15 1.72
C THR A 139 23.96 -31.96 1.17
N PRO A 140 25.19 -31.47 1.21
CA PRO A 140 26.36 -32.24 0.78
C PRO A 140 26.67 -33.33 1.78
N ILE A 141 27.00 -34.51 1.27
CA ILE A 141 27.45 -35.68 2.03
C ILE A 141 28.83 -36.07 1.50
N LEU A 142 29.84 -36.01 2.38
CA LEU A 142 31.19 -36.48 2.02
C LEU A 142 31.16 -38.01 1.97
N GLN A 143 31.59 -38.54 0.82
CA GLN A 143 31.72 -39.98 0.61
C GLN A 143 33.08 -40.48 1.09
N PRO A 144 33.22 -41.79 1.38
CA PRO A 144 34.49 -42.35 1.80
C PRO A 144 35.65 -42.19 0.80
N ASP A 145 35.33 -42.02 -0.48
CA ASP A 145 36.31 -41.75 -1.56
C ASP A 145 36.72 -40.27 -1.70
N GLY A 146 36.19 -39.41 -0.81
CA GLY A 146 36.41 -37.96 -0.82
C GLY A 146 35.50 -37.18 -1.78
N SER A 147 34.63 -37.82 -2.52
CA SER A 147 33.65 -37.15 -3.39
C SER A 147 32.48 -36.58 -2.59
N LEU A 148 31.78 -35.60 -3.18
CA LEU A 148 30.56 -35.03 -2.61
C LEU A 148 29.31 -35.63 -3.28
N ALA A 149 28.46 -36.27 -2.51
CA ALA A 149 27.12 -36.60 -2.90
C ALA A 149 26.16 -35.53 -2.35
N TYR A 150 24.99 -35.38 -2.98
CA TYR A 150 23.98 -34.38 -2.57
C TYR A 150 22.66 -35.05 -2.26
N ARG A 151 22.16 -34.86 -1.04
CA ARG A 151 20.80 -35.26 -0.68
C ARG A 151 19.87 -34.13 -1.00
N LYS A 152 18.86 -34.38 -1.85
CA LYS A 152 17.84 -33.43 -2.25
C LYS A 152 16.70 -33.37 -1.23
N TYR A 153 16.22 -32.17 -0.93
CA TYR A 153 15.04 -31.89 -0.12
C TYR A 153 14.09 -30.98 -0.88
N GLY A 154 12.81 -31.36 -0.87
CA GLY A 154 11.76 -30.62 -1.54
C GLY A 154 11.84 -30.71 -3.06
N GLU A 155 10.94 -30.03 -3.72
CA GLU A 155 10.87 -29.95 -5.17
C GLU A 155 10.92 -28.49 -5.62
N THR A 156 11.56 -28.27 -6.76
CA THR A 156 11.53 -26.96 -7.42
C THR A 156 10.20 -26.80 -8.12
N SER A 157 9.49 -25.72 -7.84
CA SER A 157 8.28 -25.33 -8.54
C SER A 157 8.40 -23.89 -9.03
N ASP A 158 7.95 -23.65 -10.26
CA ASP A 158 7.85 -22.31 -10.81
C ASP A 158 6.78 -21.51 -10.08
N ALA A 159 6.99 -20.19 -10.00
CA ALA A 159 6.01 -19.29 -9.45
C ALA A 159 4.74 -19.31 -10.28
N LYS A 160 3.69 -19.95 -9.79
CA LYS A 160 2.35 -19.86 -10.36
C LYS A 160 1.64 -18.69 -9.74
N TYR A 161 0.96 -17.87 -10.59
CA TYR A 161 0.05 -16.85 -10.10
C TYR A 161 -1.09 -17.55 -9.35
N VAL A 162 -1.05 -17.52 -8.04
CA VAL A 162 -2.16 -17.94 -7.21
C VAL A 162 -2.95 -16.68 -6.90
N LEU A 163 -4.08 -16.50 -7.56
CA LEU A 163 -5.05 -15.45 -7.25
C LEU A 163 -5.78 -15.72 -5.91
N LYS A 164 -5.30 -16.66 -5.12
CA LYS A 164 -5.82 -16.90 -3.77
C LYS A 164 -5.44 -15.72 -2.90
N ASP A 165 -6.45 -15.09 -2.35
CA ASP A 165 -6.36 -14.04 -1.36
C ASP A 165 -5.64 -12.77 -1.86
N THR A 166 -6.23 -12.15 -2.86
CA THR A 166 -5.97 -10.73 -3.07
C THR A 166 -6.43 -9.98 -1.85
N GLU A 167 -5.50 -9.58 -0.98
CA GLU A 167 -5.80 -8.59 0.04
C GLU A 167 -6.20 -7.31 -0.70
N GLN A 168 -7.49 -7.07 -0.74
CA GLN A 168 -8.05 -5.87 -1.31
C GLN A 168 -8.38 -4.93 -0.17
N GLY A 169 -7.51 -3.96 0.05
CA GLY A 169 -7.85 -2.80 0.86
C GLY A 169 -8.64 -1.82 -0.02
N LYS A 170 -9.84 -1.46 0.39
CA LYS A 170 -10.65 -0.49 -0.33
C LYS A 170 -11.28 0.46 0.68
N ALA A 171 -10.94 1.72 0.60
CA ALA A 171 -11.52 2.78 1.42
C ALA A 171 -12.00 3.90 0.52
N ARG A 172 -13.09 4.52 0.86
CA ARG A 172 -13.57 5.73 0.21
C ARG A 172 -14.28 6.61 1.22
N ASP A 173 -14.04 7.89 1.09
CA ASP A 173 -14.61 8.91 1.94
C ASP A 173 -15.19 10.01 1.07
N TRP A 174 -16.28 10.62 1.53
CA TRP A 174 -16.73 11.86 0.96
C TRP A 174 -16.97 12.90 2.05
N TYR A 175 -16.78 14.14 1.67
CA TYR A 175 -17.01 15.31 2.51
C TYR A 175 -17.78 16.35 1.72
N MET A 176 -18.74 16.98 2.37
CA MET A 176 -19.50 18.10 1.83
C MET A 176 -19.46 19.25 2.84
N GLU A 177 -19.28 20.45 2.34
CA GLU A 177 -19.27 21.69 3.11
C GLU A 177 -20.11 22.74 2.39
N VAL A 178 -20.96 23.43 3.11
CA VAL A 178 -21.67 24.63 2.64
C VAL A 178 -21.41 25.74 3.63
N GLY A 179 -20.81 26.83 3.15
CA GLY A 179 -20.49 28.01 3.95
C GLY A 179 -21.13 29.27 3.39
N LEU A 180 -21.73 30.08 4.26
CA LEU A 180 -22.10 31.45 3.97
C LEU A 180 -21.15 32.38 4.71
N ASN A 181 -20.45 33.22 3.97
CA ASN A 181 -19.51 34.20 4.50
C ASN A 181 -20.00 35.60 4.23
N TYR A 182 -20.07 36.41 5.28
CA TYR A 182 -20.42 37.82 5.20
C TYR A 182 -19.23 38.66 5.70
N ALA A 183 -18.79 39.63 4.91
CA ALA A 183 -17.73 40.54 5.30
C ALA A 183 -18.03 41.94 4.73
N ARG A 184 -18.25 42.92 5.62
CA ARG A 184 -18.56 44.30 5.20
C ARG A 184 -18.05 45.32 6.19
N SER A 185 -17.57 46.43 5.65
CA SER A 185 -17.15 47.61 6.45
C SER A 185 -18.25 48.66 6.44
N PHE A 186 -18.56 49.22 7.60
CA PHE A 186 -19.50 50.30 7.85
C PHE A 186 -18.75 51.45 8.53
N GLY A 187 -18.27 52.38 7.77
CA GLY A 187 -17.40 53.42 8.29
C GLY A 187 -16.14 52.87 8.92
N ASN A 188 -15.96 53.06 10.23
CA ASN A 188 -14.82 52.56 10.99
C ASN A 188 -15.04 51.14 11.56
N HIS A 189 -16.19 50.52 11.31
CA HIS A 189 -16.54 49.18 11.85
C HIS A 189 -16.46 48.15 10.74
N ASN A 190 -15.74 47.05 11.01
CA ASN A 190 -15.66 45.89 10.15
C ASN A 190 -16.46 44.75 10.79
N VAL A 191 -17.42 44.22 10.07
CA VAL A 191 -18.27 43.12 10.51
C VAL A 191 -17.99 41.92 9.62
N SER A 192 -17.70 40.77 10.22
CA SER A 192 -17.57 39.49 9.54
C SER A 192 -18.35 38.41 10.27
N ALA A 193 -18.98 37.53 9.52
CA ALA A 193 -19.72 36.38 10.03
C ALA A 193 -19.51 35.18 9.09
N LEU A 194 -19.48 34.00 9.65
CA LEU A 194 -19.42 32.73 8.92
C LEU A 194 -20.47 31.78 9.49
N LEU A 195 -21.33 31.27 8.61
CA LEU A 195 -22.22 30.15 8.89
C LEU A 195 -21.71 28.94 8.07
N LEU A 196 -21.40 27.84 8.76
CA LEU A 196 -20.82 26.65 8.15
C LEU A 196 -21.65 25.42 8.50
N TYR A 197 -22.00 24.64 7.49
CA TYR A 197 -22.51 23.28 7.63
C TYR A 197 -21.58 22.32 6.91
N ASN A 198 -21.23 21.22 7.56
CA ASN A 198 -20.45 20.15 6.90
C ASN A 198 -21.00 18.77 7.25
N GLN A 199 -20.72 17.82 6.38
CA GLN A 199 -21.03 16.41 6.56
C GLN A 199 -19.94 15.57 5.92
N SER A 200 -19.53 14.51 6.61
CA SER A 200 -18.59 13.53 6.05
C SER A 200 -19.08 12.10 6.28
N LYS A 201 -18.61 11.20 5.44
CA LYS A 201 -18.91 9.78 5.56
C LYS A 201 -17.74 8.95 5.04
N SER A 202 -17.32 7.99 5.85
CA SER A 202 -16.28 7.03 5.50
C SER A 202 -16.88 5.66 5.27
N TYR A 203 -16.42 4.99 4.21
CA TYR A 203 -16.81 3.65 3.83
C TYR A 203 -15.59 2.74 3.90
N TYR A 204 -15.63 1.77 4.80
CA TYR A 204 -14.63 0.71 4.88
C TYR A 204 -15.33 -0.61 4.57
N PRO A 205 -15.19 -1.16 3.36
CA PRO A 205 -15.81 -2.42 3.02
C PRO A 205 -15.20 -3.53 3.88
N LYS A 206 -16.03 -4.14 4.69
CA LYS A 206 -15.71 -5.37 5.40
C LYS A 206 -16.43 -6.49 4.65
N TYR A 207 -15.68 -7.42 4.07
CA TYR A 207 -16.23 -8.57 3.34
C TYR A 207 -17.14 -8.21 2.16
N TYR A 208 -16.64 -7.42 1.21
CA TYR A 208 -17.34 -7.07 -0.04
C TYR A 208 -18.62 -6.23 0.11
N SER A 209 -18.98 -5.80 1.29
CA SER A 209 -20.11 -4.89 1.48
C SER A 209 -19.63 -3.47 1.74
N ASP A 210 -20.15 -2.52 0.99
CA ASP A 210 -19.97 -1.08 1.24
C ASP A 210 -20.81 -0.66 2.45
N ILE A 211 -20.46 -1.11 3.64
CA ILE A 211 -21.17 -0.72 4.86
C ILE A 211 -20.58 0.59 5.36
N PRO A 212 -21.40 1.63 5.54
CA PRO A 212 -20.96 2.86 6.16
C PRO A 212 -20.50 2.58 7.59
N THR A 213 -19.30 3.04 7.97
CA THR A 213 -18.73 2.82 9.29
C THR A 213 -18.89 4.00 10.24
N GLY A 214 -19.30 5.16 9.72
CA GLY A 214 -19.55 6.33 10.54
C GLY A 214 -20.11 7.50 9.78
N TYR A 215 -20.78 8.37 10.51
CA TYR A 215 -21.14 9.73 10.14
C TYR A 215 -20.50 10.66 11.16
N VAL A 216 -19.87 11.72 10.71
CA VAL A 216 -19.37 12.80 11.55
C VAL A 216 -20.05 14.08 11.14
#